data_aee9cb9627a5873c8a413795502fc184
#
_entry.id   aee9cb9627a5873c8a413795502fc184
#
_cell.length_a   1.000
_cell.length_b   1.000
_cell.length_c   1.000
_cell.angle_alpha   90.00
_cell.angle_beta   90.00
_cell.angle_gamma   90.00
#
_symmetry.space_group_name_H-M   'P 1'
#
loop_
_entity.id
_entity.type
_entity.pdbx_description
1 polymer ?
#
loop_
_entity_poly.entity_id
_entity_poly.type
_entity_poly.pdbx_seq_one_letter_code
_entity_poly.pdbx_strand_id
1 'polypeptide(L)'
;MPGPVVVSADPLGPLSSAWRECVGTGRLNLALRADYLASLARVQREIGFAHIRGHGLLSDDMGVYRTQEVAGRTYRRYNFSYVDQVHDAFLSLGIRPFVELGFMPSQLASGSQIVFWWHGNVTPPADMREWVDLVRALLHHLIDRYASRRCGAGRSRSGTSPTSTSSGSTQIRTPTSASTRRRRGL
;
A
#
# COMPACT_ATOMS: atom_id res chain seq x y z
N MET A 1 21.47 1.12 50.89
CA MET A 1 21.34 -0.02 49.97
C MET A 1 19.87 -0.23 49.70
N PRO A 2 19.36 -0.15 48.46
CA PRO A 2 18.00 -0.56 48.16
C PRO A 2 17.84 -2.05 48.47
N GLY A 3 16.70 -2.41 49.09
CA GLY A 3 16.40 -3.80 49.44
C GLY A 3 16.19 -4.68 48.18
N PRO A 4 16.20 -6.02 48.32
CA PRO A 4 15.99 -6.93 47.21
C PRO A 4 14.60 -6.72 46.60
N VAL A 5 14.55 -6.71 45.24
CA VAL A 5 13.27 -6.72 44.52
C VAL A 5 12.70 -8.14 44.58
N VAL A 6 11.55 -8.30 45.23
CA VAL A 6 10.83 -9.58 45.29
C VAL A 6 9.79 -9.61 44.18
N VAL A 7 9.90 -10.59 43.27
CA VAL A 7 8.91 -10.84 42.21
C VAL A 7 8.04 -12.01 42.70
N SER A 8 6.75 -11.78 42.93
CA SER A 8 5.77 -12.82 43.23
C SER A 8 5.28 -13.46 41.92
N ALA A 9 5.07 -14.79 41.95
CA ALA A 9 4.41 -15.51 40.88
C ALA A 9 2.87 -15.40 40.96
N ASP A 10 2.33 -14.81 42.03
CA ASP A 10 0.89 -14.65 42.21
C ASP A 10 0.33 -13.60 41.23
N PRO A 11 -0.71 -13.92 40.45
CA PRO A 11 -1.28 -12.95 39.53
C PRO A 11 -1.97 -11.81 40.29
N LEU A 12 -1.60 -10.57 39.96
CA LEU A 12 -2.24 -9.36 40.52
C LEU A 12 -3.60 -9.06 39.89
N GLY A 13 -3.95 -9.75 38.81
CA GLY A 13 -5.20 -9.57 38.07
C GLY A 13 -5.05 -9.90 36.58
N PRO A 14 -6.12 -9.73 35.80
CA PRO A 14 -6.08 -9.97 34.35
C PRO A 14 -5.17 -8.95 33.65
N LEU A 15 -4.29 -9.40 32.77
CA LEU A 15 -3.47 -8.54 31.92
C LEU A 15 -4.37 -7.89 30.86
N SER A 16 -4.33 -6.55 30.75
CA SER A 16 -5.00 -5.83 29.68
C SER A 16 -4.47 -6.27 28.31
N SER A 17 -5.37 -6.44 27.34
CA SER A 17 -5.01 -6.76 25.95
C SER A 17 -4.64 -5.53 25.09
N ALA A 18 -4.60 -4.33 25.67
CA ALA A 18 -4.34 -3.07 24.95
C ALA A 18 -3.03 -3.08 24.15
N TRP A 19 -2.04 -3.85 24.57
CA TRP A 19 -0.77 -4.04 23.85
C TRP A 19 -0.93 -4.73 22.48
N ARG A 20 -2.07 -5.38 22.21
CA ARG A 20 -2.39 -5.99 20.92
C ARG A 20 -3.00 -5.02 19.91
N GLU A 21 -3.33 -3.79 20.33
CA GLU A 21 -4.01 -2.84 19.45
C GLU A 21 -3.15 -2.37 18.29
N CYS A 22 -1.84 -2.19 18.49
CA CYS A 22 -0.96 -1.78 17.41
C CYS A 22 0.47 -2.27 17.64
N VAL A 23 1.09 -2.79 16.57
CA VAL A 23 2.51 -3.13 16.54
C VAL A 23 3.27 -2.21 15.58
N GLY A 24 4.47 -1.79 15.97
CA GLY A 24 5.39 -1.08 15.09
C GLY A 24 6.20 -2.06 14.25
N THR A 25 6.39 -1.77 12.96
CA THR A 25 7.13 -2.65 12.04
C THR A 25 8.37 -2.03 11.40
N GLY A 26 8.76 -0.82 11.75
CA GLY A 26 9.87 -0.15 11.08
C GLY A 26 9.48 0.38 9.70
N ARG A 27 10.32 0.15 8.68
CA ARG A 27 10.05 0.66 7.32
C ARG A 27 8.97 -0.14 6.60
N LEU A 28 8.05 0.57 5.97
CA LEU A 28 6.91 -0.05 5.29
C LEU A 28 7.33 -0.93 4.09
N ASN A 29 8.40 -0.53 3.37
CA ASN A 29 8.94 -1.30 2.25
C ASN A 29 9.44 -2.71 2.63
N LEU A 30 9.70 -2.99 3.91
CA LEU A 30 10.02 -4.35 4.38
C LEU A 30 8.90 -5.34 4.06
N ALA A 31 7.66 -4.88 4.04
CA ALA A 31 6.52 -5.71 3.70
C ALA A 31 6.41 -6.06 2.19
N LEU A 32 7.33 -5.60 1.36
CA LEU A 32 7.51 -6.08 -0.01
C LEU A 32 8.35 -7.38 -0.05
N ARG A 33 8.94 -7.79 1.08
CA ARG A 33 9.82 -8.96 1.17
C ARG A 33 9.04 -10.19 1.66
N ALA A 34 9.25 -11.32 0.99
CA ALA A 34 8.56 -12.57 1.32
C ALA A 34 8.94 -13.12 2.72
N ASP A 35 10.22 -13.02 3.11
CA ASP A 35 10.70 -13.47 4.43
C ASP A 35 10.10 -12.65 5.59
N TYR A 36 9.95 -11.33 5.37
CA TYR A 36 9.27 -10.46 6.32
C TYR A 36 7.79 -10.85 6.49
N LEU A 37 7.09 -11.06 5.38
CA LEU A 37 5.67 -11.46 5.41
C LEU A 37 5.47 -12.83 6.05
N ALA A 38 6.38 -13.79 5.84
CA ALA A 38 6.35 -15.08 6.51
C ALA A 38 6.51 -14.94 8.03
N SER A 39 7.43 -14.07 8.49
CA SER A 39 7.62 -13.77 9.91
C SER A 39 6.40 -13.07 10.51
N LEU A 40 5.83 -12.09 9.80
CA LEU A 40 4.62 -11.38 10.23
C LEU A 40 3.41 -12.34 10.32
N ALA A 41 3.27 -13.26 9.36
CA ALA A 41 2.23 -14.28 9.39
C ALA A 41 2.31 -15.16 10.64
N ARG A 42 3.54 -15.53 11.06
CA ARG A 42 3.76 -16.26 12.30
C ARG A 42 3.36 -15.42 13.52
N VAL A 43 3.83 -14.19 13.61
CA VAL A 43 3.48 -13.24 14.68
C VAL A 43 1.95 -13.07 14.77
N GLN A 44 1.28 -12.93 13.65
CA GLN A 44 -0.16 -12.73 13.62
C GLN A 44 -0.94 -13.98 14.09
N ARG A 45 -0.46 -15.19 13.76
CA ARG A 45 -1.07 -16.43 14.29
C ARG A 45 -0.86 -16.61 15.79
N GLU A 46 0.32 -16.26 16.30
CA GLU A 46 0.69 -16.49 17.71
C GLU A 46 0.16 -15.40 18.63
N ILE A 47 0.06 -14.15 18.16
CA ILE A 47 -0.28 -12.97 18.99
C ILE A 47 -1.60 -12.34 18.53
N GLY A 48 -1.75 -12.01 17.25
CA GLY A 48 -2.97 -11.41 16.71
C GLY A 48 -3.09 -9.91 17.01
N PHE A 49 -2.22 -9.07 16.44
CA PHE A 49 -2.34 -7.61 16.53
C PHE A 49 -3.49 -7.08 15.66
N ALA A 50 -4.20 -6.04 16.15
CA ALA A 50 -5.28 -5.39 15.40
C ALA A 50 -4.74 -4.48 14.29
N HIS A 51 -3.69 -3.73 14.57
CA HIS A 51 -3.10 -2.77 13.65
C HIS A 51 -1.58 -2.92 13.55
N ILE A 52 -1.02 -2.47 12.41
CA ILE A 52 0.42 -2.41 12.17
C ILE A 52 0.80 -1.03 11.66
N ARG A 53 1.77 -0.39 12.32
CA ARG A 53 2.31 0.92 11.98
C ARG A 53 3.69 0.77 11.37
N GLY A 54 3.85 1.23 10.11
CA GLY A 54 5.13 1.31 9.43
C GLY A 54 5.40 2.72 8.94
N HIS A 55 6.64 3.20 9.09
CA HIS A 55 7.03 4.50 8.57
C HIS A 55 7.51 4.41 7.12
N GLY A 56 7.61 5.56 6.44
CA GLY A 56 8.21 5.66 5.11
C GLY A 56 7.28 5.26 3.96
N LEU A 57 5.96 5.37 4.13
CA LEU A 57 5.00 5.14 3.04
C LEU A 57 5.26 6.05 1.83
N LEU A 58 5.68 7.29 2.08
CA LEU A 58 5.95 8.28 1.03
C LEU A 58 7.44 8.39 0.68
N SER A 59 8.32 7.56 1.27
CA SER A 59 9.74 7.52 0.92
C SER A 59 9.94 7.15 -0.56
N ASP A 60 11.04 7.60 -1.14
CA ASP A 60 11.33 7.43 -2.57
C ASP A 60 11.35 5.97 -3.04
N ASP A 61 11.71 5.03 -2.17
CA ASP A 61 11.73 3.59 -2.46
C ASP A 61 10.33 2.96 -2.55
N MET A 62 9.30 3.62 -2.02
CA MET A 62 7.90 3.24 -2.26
C MET A 62 7.36 3.80 -3.58
N GLY A 63 8.08 4.73 -4.21
CA GLY A 63 7.79 5.24 -5.55
C GLY A 63 6.46 5.96 -5.72
N VAL A 64 5.87 6.45 -4.61
CA VAL A 64 4.52 7.05 -4.60
C VAL A 64 4.46 8.36 -5.38
N TYR A 65 5.51 9.19 -5.27
CA TYR A 65 5.58 10.50 -5.91
C TYR A 65 6.78 10.59 -6.86
N ARG A 66 6.53 11.03 -8.09
CA ARG A 66 7.57 11.29 -9.09
C ARG A 66 7.21 12.49 -9.93
N THR A 67 8.21 13.27 -10.33
CA THR A 67 8.09 14.29 -11.35
C THR A 67 8.84 13.86 -12.61
N GLN A 68 8.33 14.27 -13.77
CA GLN A 68 8.93 14.00 -15.07
C GLN A 68 8.88 15.27 -15.92
N GLU A 69 10.03 15.64 -16.46
CA GLU A 69 10.11 16.74 -17.44
C GLU A 69 9.83 16.21 -18.85
N VAL A 70 8.84 16.78 -19.53
CA VAL A 70 8.50 16.46 -20.91
C VAL A 70 8.26 17.75 -21.66
N ALA A 71 9.05 18.03 -22.69
CA ALA A 71 8.97 19.22 -23.52
C ALA A 71 8.93 20.54 -22.71
N GLY A 72 9.79 20.64 -21.67
CA GLY A 72 9.90 21.81 -20.80
C GLY A 72 8.73 22.02 -19.84
N ARG A 73 7.91 20.99 -19.65
CA ARG A 73 6.83 20.99 -18.65
C ARG A 73 7.06 19.88 -17.64
N THR A 74 6.84 20.20 -16.36
CA THR A 74 6.88 19.25 -15.25
C THR A 74 5.54 18.58 -15.07
N TYR A 75 5.53 17.25 -15.16
CA TYR A 75 4.36 16.40 -14.90
C TYR A 75 4.56 15.66 -13.59
N ARG A 76 3.55 15.68 -12.74
CA ARG A 76 3.50 14.92 -11.49
C ARG A 76 2.85 13.58 -11.74
N ARG A 77 3.44 12.52 -11.15
CA ARG A 77 2.89 11.16 -11.23
C ARG A 77 2.78 10.56 -9.84
N TYR A 78 1.65 9.98 -9.57
CA TYR A 78 1.40 9.18 -8.38
C TYR A 78 1.33 7.70 -8.76
N ASN A 79 2.02 6.85 -7.98
CA ASN A 79 2.01 5.40 -8.18
C ASN A 79 1.81 4.71 -6.83
N PHE A 80 0.70 4.02 -6.67
CA PHE A 80 0.34 3.36 -5.43
C PHE A 80 0.57 1.85 -5.46
N SER A 81 1.24 1.29 -6.49
CA SER A 81 1.40 -0.15 -6.65
C SER A 81 2.06 -0.84 -5.45
N TYR A 82 3.12 -0.26 -4.90
CA TYR A 82 3.77 -0.83 -3.70
C TYR A 82 2.95 -0.60 -2.44
N VAL A 83 2.24 0.52 -2.33
CA VAL A 83 1.29 0.77 -1.25
C VAL A 83 0.21 -0.30 -1.26
N ASP A 84 -0.37 -0.59 -2.42
CA ASP A 84 -1.38 -1.62 -2.59
C ASP A 84 -0.85 -3.00 -2.21
N GLN A 85 0.33 -3.37 -2.71
CA GLN A 85 0.94 -4.66 -2.40
C GLN A 85 1.13 -4.87 -0.90
N VAL A 86 1.62 -3.85 -0.19
CA VAL A 86 1.81 -3.88 1.27
C VAL A 86 0.49 -3.96 2.01
N HIS A 87 -0.48 -3.11 1.64
CA HIS A 87 -1.79 -3.08 2.30
C HIS A 87 -2.57 -4.38 2.06
N ASP A 88 -2.55 -4.91 0.83
CA ASP A 88 -3.18 -6.19 0.50
C ASP A 88 -2.55 -7.34 1.30
N ALA A 89 -1.22 -7.36 1.45
CA ALA A 89 -0.52 -8.35 2.25
C ALA A 89 -0.90 -8.27 3.74
N PHE A 90 -0.93 -7.08 4.34
CA PHE A 90 -1.34 -6.91 5.73
C PHE A 90 -2.79 -7.32 5.95
N LEU A 91 -3.70 -6.89 5.08
CA LEU A 91 -5.12 -7.25 5.18
C LEU A 91 -5.35 -8.75 5.00
N SER A 92 -4.57 -9.43 4.15
CA SER A 92 -4.64 -10.90 3.98
C SER A 92 -4.23 -11.65 5.23
N LEU A 93 -3.37 -11.05 6.07
CA LEU A 93 -2.99 -11.58 7.37
C LEU A 93 -3.93 -11.17 8.53
N GLY A 94 -5.03 -10.46 8.22
CA GLY A 94 -5.99 -9.98 9.21
C GLY A 94 -5.52 -8.82 10.07
N ILE A 95 -4.44 -8.12 9.69
CA ILE A 95 -3.93 -6.94 10.40
C ILE A 95 -4.17 -5.67 9.57
N ARG A 96 -4.59 -4.59 10.22
CA ARG A 96 -4.94 -3.34 9.53
C ARG A 96 -3.76 -2.37 9.52
N PRO A 97 -3.43 -1.77 8.37
CA PRO A 97 -2.44 -0.70 8.32
C PRO A 97 -2.87 0.51 9.16
N PHE A 98 -1.95 1.02 9.99
CA PHE A 98 -2.03 2.35 10.57
C PHE A 98 -1.17 3.28 9.70
N VAL A 99 -1.83 4.12 8.91
CA VAL A 99 -1.16 4.93 7.88
C VAL A 99 -0.37 6.06 8.51
N GLU A 100 0.92 6.13 8.22
CA GLU A 100 1.83 7.21 8.60
C GLU A 100 2.29 7.97 7.36
N LEU A 101 2.01 9.28 7.30
CA LEU A 101 2.34 10.16 6.17
C LEU A 101 3.77 10.68 6.30
N GLY A 102 4.75 9.83 5.99
CA GLY A 102 6.19 10.12 6.04
C GLY A 102 6.97 9.06 5.25
N PHE A 103 8.22 9.29 4.92
CA PHE A 103 8.97 10.54 4.94
C PHE A 103 8.63 11.41 3.73
N MET A 104 9.17 12.66 3.67
CA MET A 104 8.93 13.52 2.52
C MET A 104 9.57 12.93 1.25
N PRO A 105 8.85 12.82 0.13
CA PRO A 105 9.47 12.46 -1.15
C PRO A 105 10.53 13.48 -1.54
N SER A 106 11.73 13.03 -1.94
CA SER A 106 12.85 13.94 -2.22
C SER A 106 12.54 15.00 -3.29
N GLN A 107 11.72 14.65 -4.28
CA GLN A 107 11.31 15.59 -5.34
C GLN A 107 10.26 16.61 -4.90
N LEU A 108 9.67 16.44 -3.71
CA LEU A 108 8.71 17.39 -3.12
C LEU A 108 9.32 18.15 -1.94
N ALA A 109 10.47 17.74 -1.44
CA ALA A 109 11.12 18.28 -0.27
C ALA A 109 11.66 19.70 -0.52
N SER A 110 11.57 20.59 0.48
CA SER A 110 12.17 21.93 0.44
C SER A 110 13.67 21.94 0.70
N GLY A 111 14.24 20.83 1.15
CA GLY A 111 15.65 20.72 1.51
C GLY A 111 16.13 19.28 1.50
N SER A 112 17.42 19.10 1.83
CA SER A 112 18.12 17.82 1.76
C SER A 112 18.42 17.20 3.12
N GLN A 113 17.82 17.69 4.22
CA GLN A 113 18.03 17.11 5.53
C GLN A 113 17.41 15.72 5.60
N ILE A 114 18.24 14.74 5.93
CA ILE A 114 17.86 13.33 6.00
C ILE A 114 18.18 12.75 7.37
N VAL A 115 17.44 11.71 7.73
CA VAL A 115 17.68 10.89 8.92
C VAL A 115 17.81 9.43 8.52
N PHE A 116 18.49 8.68 9.37
CA PHE A 116 18.76 7.25 9.20
C PHE A 116 19.61 6.92 7.97
N TRP A 117 20.12 5.70 7.92
CA TRP A 117 20.98 5.21 6.83
C TRP A 117 20.25 5.07 5.48
N TRP A 118 18.90 4.99 5.50
CA TRP A 118 18.07 4.93 4.29
C TRP A 118 17.59 6.30 3.78
N HIS A 119 18.18 7.37 4.27
CA HIS A 119 17.99 8.73 3.77
C HIS A 119 16.52 9.22 3.82
N GLY A 120 15.80 8.95 4.91
CA GLY A 120 14.46 9.52 5.12
C GLY A 120 14.52 11.04 5.16
N ASN A 121 13.93 11.75 4.18
CA ASN A 121 13.91 13.21 4.15
C ASN A 121 12.91 13.74 5.18
N VAL A 122 13.37 14.66 6.04
CA VAL A 122 12.59 15.25 7.15
C VAL A 122 12.30 16.73 6.96
N THR A 123 12.59 17.30 5.79
CA THR A 123 12.26 18.69 5.50
C THR A 123 10.78 18.84 5.12
N PRO A 124 10.16 20.01 5.33
CA PRO A 124 8.80 20.27 4.87
C PRO A 124 8.70 20.21 3.34
N PRO A 125 7.49 20.17 2.77
CA PRO A 125 7.33 20.24 1.33
C PRO A 125 7.78 21.62 0.79
N ALA A 126 8.36 21.65 -0.40
CA ALA A 126 8.68 22.88 -1.11
C ALA A 126 7.43 23.65 -1.55
N ASP A 127 6.36 22.93 -1.89
CA ASP A 127 5.04 23.48 -2.17
C ASP A 127 3.98 22.71 -1.36
N MET A 128 3.30 23.44 -0.47
CA MET A 128 2.23 22.87 0.38
C MET A 128 1.02 22.42 -0.45
N ARG A 129 0.75 23.03 -1.60
CA ARG A 129 -0.36 22.62 -2.47
C ARG A 129 -0.09 21.24 -3.07
N GLU A 130 1.13 21.00 -3.52
CA GLU A 130 1.55 19.69 -4.03
C GLU A 130 1.50 18.60 -2.96
N TRP A 131 1.88 18.94 -1.73
CA TRP A 131 1.71 18.03 -0.60
C TRP A 131 0.25 17.68 -0.34
N VAL A 132 -0.63 18.66 -0.32
CA VAL A 132 -2.08 18.44 -0.13
C VAL A 132 -2.65 17.59 -1.27
N ASP A 133 -2.23 17.83 -2.51
CA ASP A 133 -2.67 17.04 -3.66
C ASP A 133 -2.19 15.60 -3.60
N LEU A 134 -0.95 15.35 -3.18
CA LEU A 134 -0.42 14.01 -2.94
C LEU A 134 -1.21 13.27 -1.86
N VAL A 135 -1.42 13.91 -0.71
CA VAL A 135 -2.18 13.31 0.40
C VAL A 135 -3.61 13.02 -0.01
N ARG A 136 -4.26 13.97 -0.72
CA ARG A 136 -5.61 13.77 -1.25
C ARG A 136 -5.68 12.60 -2.23
N ALA A 137 -4.74 12.51 -3.16
CA ALA A 137 -4.68 11.42 -4.13
C ALA A 137 -4.50 10.06 -3.43
N LEU A 138 -3.62 9.98 -2.43
CA LEU A 138 -3.42 8.77 -1.63
C LEU A 138 -4.71 8.38 -0.88
N LEU A 139 -5.36 9.33 -0.20
CA LEU A 139 -6.57 9.05 0.57
C LEU A 139 -7.72 8.59 -0.34
N HIS A 140 -7.95 9.25 -1.47
CA HIS A 140 -8.93 8.81 -2.45
C HIS A 140 -8.64 7.39 -2.93
N HIS A 141 -7.40 7.10 -3.31
CA HIS A 141 -6.99 5.77 -3.74
C HIS A 141 -7.27 4.69 -2.66
N LEU A 142 -6.88 4.95 -1.41
CA LEU A 142 -7.11 4.01 -0.31
C LEU A 142 -8.61 3.80 -0.02
N ILE A 143 -9.41 4.87 -0.07
CA ILE A 143 -10.85 4.79 0.14
C ILE A 143 -11.50 3.99 -0.99
N ASP A 144 -11.22 4.32 -2.23
CA ASP A 144 -11.81 3.65 -3.40
C ASP A 144 -11.46 2.16 -3.42
N ARG A 145 -10.21 1.81 -3.08
CA ARG A 145 -9.76 0.43 -3.11
C ARG A 145 -10.23 -0.39 -1.91
N TYR A 146 -10.25 0.17 -0.70
CA TYR A 146 -10.42 -0.60 0.53
C TYR A 146 -11.75 -0.36 1.25
N ALA A 147 -12.40 0.82 1.12
CA ALA A 147 -13.68 1.05 1.75
C ALA A 147 -14.80 0.24 1.07
N SER A 148 -14.76 0.12 -0.26
CA SER A 148 -15.76 -0.66 -1.03
C SER A 148 -15.75 -2.14 -0.70
N ARG A 149 -14.61 -2.70 -0.30
CA ARG A 149 -14.50 -4.11 0.12
C ARG A 149 -15.20 -4.40 1.46
N ARG A 150 -15.36 -3.39 2.33
CA ARG A 150 -16.13 -3.55 3.59
C ARG A 150 -17.64 -3.62 3.38
N CYS A 151 -18.18 -2.94 2.37
CA CYS A 151 -19.60 -2.99 2.06
C CYS A 151 -20.02 -4.29 1.34
N GLY A 152 -19.07 -5.00 0.70
CA GLY A 152 -19.33 -6.25 -0.03
C GLY A 152 -19.30 -7.52 0.82
N ALA A 153 -18.79 -7.49 2.03
CA ALA A 153 -18.65 -8.67 2.89
C ALA A 153 -19.99 -9.14 3.53
N GLY A 154 -21.08 -8.43 3.28
CA GLY A 154 -22.41 -8.76 3.80
C GLY A 154 -23.37 -9.45 2.82
N ARG A 155 -22.97 -9.76 1.59
CA ARG A 155 -23.80 -10.51 0.65
C ARG A 155 -23.33 -11.95 0.55
N SER A 156 -23.85 -12.79 1.42
CA SER A 156 -23.94 -14.23 1.24
C SER A 156 -24.55 -14.53 -0.15
N ARG A 157 -23.77 -15.06 -1.06
CA ARG A 157 -24.28 -15.69 -2.27
C ARG A 157 -24.84 -17.06 -1.87
N SER A 158 -26.13 -17.11 -1.59
CA SER A 158 -26.87 -18.36 -1.69
C SER A 158 -26.83 -18.82 -3.15
N GLY A 159 -26.16 -19.94 -3.39
CA GLY A 159 -26.04 -20.52 -4.71
C GLY A 159 -27.39 -21.06 -5.22
N THR A 160 -27.64 -20.84 -6.49
CA THR A 160 -28.37 -21.73 -7.35
C THR A 160 -27.76 -21.62 -8.72
N SER A 161 -27.12 -22.69 -9.13
CA SER A 161 -26.70 -22.91 -10.52
C SER A 161 -27.95 -23.19 -11.38
N PRO A 162 -28.02 -22.62 -12.57
CA PRO A 162 -28.73 -23.29 -13.66
C PRO A 162 -27.69 -23.81 -14.67
N THR A 163 -27.69 -25.13 -14.80
CA THR A 163 -27.23 -25.83 -15.99
C THR A 163 -28.07 -25.39 -17.19
N SER A 164 -27.44 -24.93 -18.23
CA SER A 164 -27.97 -25.06 -19.59
C SER A 164 -26.86 -25.07 -20.61
N THR A 165 -26.73 -26.20 -21.23
CA THR A 165 -26.06 -26.53 -22.46
C THR A 165 -26.64 -25.71 -23.61
N SER A 166 -25.82 -25.03 -24.40
CA SER A 166 -26.04 -24.88 -25.86
C SER A 166 -24.75 -24.48 -26.57
N SER A 167 -24.36 -25.33 -27.47
CA SER A 167 -23.40 -25.19 -28.52
C SER A 167 -23.73 -24.01 -29.45
N GLY A 168 -22.74 -23.17 -29.74
CA GLY A 168 -22.84 -22.10 -30.71
C GLY A 168 -21.45 -21.65 -31.16
N SER A 169 -20.97 -22.28 -32.22
CA SER A 169 -19.78 -21.90 -33.00
C SER A 169 -19.96 -20.52 -33.62
N THR A 170 -19.10 -19.56 -33.32
CA THR A 170 -19.03 -18.31 -34.07
C THR A 170 -17.61 -18.10 -34.58
N GLN A 171 -17.48 -18.13 -35.88
CA GLN A 171 -16.28 -17.93 -36.66
C GLN A 171 -15.71 -16.52 -36.52
N ILE A 172 -14.43 -16.44 -36.28
CA ILE A 172 -13.64 -15.20 -36.34
C ILE A 172 -13.36 -14.90 -37.84
N ARG A 173 -13.95 -13.80 -38.34
CA ARG A 173 -13.56 -13.23 -39.63
C ARG A 173 -12.40 -12.28 -39.44
N THR A 174 -11.29 -12.60 -40.06
CA THR A 174 -10.17 -11.70 -40.31
C THR A 174 -10.51 -10.77 -41.50
N PRO A 175 -10.21 -9.47 -41.45
CA PRO A 175 -10.23 -8.64 -42.65
C PRO A 175 -8.88 -8.72 -43.35
N THR A 176 -8.97 -9.12 -44.59
CA THR A 176 -7.92 -9.20 -45.63
C THR A 176 -7.42 -7.81 -46.03
N SER A 177 -6.13 -7.72 -46.23
CA SER A 177 -5.37 -6.64 -46.84
C SER A 177 -5.90 -6.21 -48.20
N ALA A 178 -5.92 -4.91 -48.46
CA ALA A 178 -5.91 -4.33 -49.80
C ALA A 178 -4.83 -3.23 -49.82
N SER A 179 -3.77 -3.51 -50.37
CA SER A 179 -3.02 -3.22 -51.58
C SER A 179 -3.37 -1.93 -52.32
N THR A 180 -2.33 -1.11 -52.49
CA THR A 180 -1.92 -0.42 -53.71
C THR A 180 -2.47 0.98 -53.99
N ARG A 181 -1.63 1.98 -54.10
CA ARG A 181 -1.08 2.46 -55.39
C ARG A 181 -0.13 3.66 -55.24
N ARG A 182 1.04 3.50 -55.81
CA ARG A 182 1.96 4.57 -56.22
C ARG A 182 1.28 5.56 -57.15
N ARG A 183 1.52 6.86 -56.99
CA ARG A 183 1.73 7.75 -58.15
C ARG A 183 2.92 8.67 -57.88
N ARG A 184 3.81 8.61 -58.86
CA ARG A 184 4.90 9.57 -59.13
C ARG A 184 4.29 10.83 -59.75
N GLY A 185 5.02 11.94 -59.68
CA GLY A 185 4.96 13.08 -60.57
C GLY A 185 5.01 14.41 -59.86
N LEU A 186 5.99 15.02 -59.96
CA LEU A 186 6.81 16.11 -60.49
C LEU A 186 7.52 16.82 -59.35
#